data_78528f42ae03767fc508bde99606a2b6
#
_entry.id   78528f42ae03767fc508bde99606a2b6
#
_cell.length_a   1.000
_cell.length_b   1.000
_cell.length_c   1.000
_cell.angle_alpha   90.00
_cell.angle_beta   90.00
_cell.angle_gamma   90.00
#
_symmetry.space_group_name_H-M   'P 1'
#
loop_
_entity.id
_entity.type
_entity.pdbx_description
1 polymer ?
#
loop_
_entity_poly.entity_id
_entity_poly.type
_entity_poly.pdbx_seq_one_letter_code
_entity_poly.pdbx_strand_id
1 'polypeptide(L)'
;MLKKLQIVSLAAAVFASPLALADEPALALTFKDPSLKWGPCPEFIPKGCEIAVVHGDPSKPNVDVFFKVPGGFAIPEHTHTSAERMVLVSGTLEVTYQGQASTRLKTGSYAYGPPKRPHKATCANGAPCVLFIAFEEPLDAMPAPGAVK
;
A
#
# COMPACT_ATOMS: atom_id res chain seq x y z
N MET A 1 -44.12 57.67 34.19
CA MET A 1 -43.52 56.42 34.69
C MET A 1 -42.91 55.65 33.52
N LEU A 2 -41.59 55.81 33.26
CA LEU A 2 -40.91 55.11 32.22
C LEU A 2 -40.27 53.83 32.82
N LYS A 3 -40.74 52.68 32.35
CA LYS A 3 -40.12 51.36 32.70
C LYS A 3 -38.84 51.18 31.88
N LYS A 4 -37.68 51.11 32.54
CA LYS A 4 -36.41 50.78 31.92
C LYS A 4 -36.40 49.26 31.60
N LEU A 5 -36.29 48.94 30.31
CA LEU A 5 -36.12 47.58 29.82
C LEU A 5 -34.59 47.23 29.94
N GLN A 6 -34.24 46.27 30.79
CA GLN A 6 -32.89 45.77 30.89
C GLN A 6 -32.69 44.63 29.88
N ILE A 7 -31.83 44.84 28.91
CA ILE A 7 -31.44 43.80 27.96
C ILE A 7 -30.29 43.01 28.61
N VAL A 8 -30.56 41.75 28.93
CA VAL A 8 -29.54 40.81 29.41
C VAL A 8 -28.93 40.15 28.18
N SER A 9 -27.69 40.55 27.86
CA SER A 9 -26.89 39.89 26.80
C SER A 9 -26.32 38.59 27.32
N LEU A 10 -26.82 37.48 26.81
CA LEU A 10 -26.26 36.15 27.07
C LEU A 10 -25.06 35.93 26.13
N ALA A 11 -23.83 36.04 26.66
CA ALA A 11 -22.64 35.70 25.92
C ALA A 11 -22.47 34.18 25.89
N ALA A 12 -22.67 33.57 24.70
CA ALA A 12 -22.37 32.16 24.49
C ALA A 12 -20.85 31.99 24.35
N ALA A 13 -20.23 31.37 25.36
CA ALA A 13 -18.82 30.98 25.29
C ALA A 13 -18.68 29.72 24.39
N VAL A 14 -18.15 29.90 23.21
CA VAL A 14 -17.78 28.80 22.31
C VAL A 14 -16.50 28.16 22.85
N PHE A 15 -16.63 27.02 23.49
CA PHE A 15 -15.48 26.19 23.86
C PHE A 15 -14.96 25.50 22.59
N ALA A 16 -13.92 26.05 21.98
CA ALA A 16 -13.13 25.32 20.98
C ALA A 16 -12.33 24.21 21.70
N SER A 17 -12.83 22.97 21.62
CA SER A 17 -12.02 21.83 22.04
C SER A 17 -10.81 21.72 21.14
N PRO A 18 -9.57 21.66 21.69
CA PRO A 18 -8.40 21.38 20.86
C PRO A 18 -8.58 19.98 20.26
N LEU A 19 -8.55 19.87 18.93
CA LEU A 19 -8.34 18.60 18.23
C LEU A 19 -6.97 18.10 18.67
N ALA A 20 -6.94 17.15 19.59
CA ALA A 20 -5.73 16.40 19.88
C ALA A 20 -5.38 15.62 18.60
N LEU A 21 -4.38 16.09 17.86
CA LEU A 21 -3.72 15.28 16.86
C LEU A 21 -3.18 14.06 17.62
N ALA A 22 -3.66 12.87 17.27
CA ALA A 22 -3.06 11.65 17.79
C ALA A 22 -1.58 11.69 17.40
N ASP A 23 -0.71 11.67 18.41
CA ASP A 23 0.74 11.67 18.22
C ASP A 23 1.13 10.27 17.72
N GLU A 24 1.13 10.10 16.39
CA GLU A 24 1.49 8.85 15.76
C GLU A 24 3.03 8.73 15.79
N PRO A 25 3.59 7.65 16.38
CA PRO A 25 5.02 7.51 16.50
C PRO A 25 5.67 7.30 15.13
N ALA A 26 6.85 7.90 14.93
CA ALA A 26 7.66 7.64 13.75
C ALA A 26 8.06 6.15 13.68
N LEU A 27 8.05 5.57 12.48
CA LEU A 27 8.44 4.20 12.22
C LEU A 27 9.74 4.15 11.40
N ALA A 28 10.62 3.20 11.74
CA ALA A 28 11.83 2.88 10.99
C ALA A 28 12.03 1.36 10.98
N LEU A 29 11.60 0.72 9.90
CA LEU A 29 11.58 -0.74 9.77
C LEU A 29 12.35 -1.20 8.54
N THR A 30 12.94 -2.38 8.62
CA THR A 30 13.40 -3.12 7.46
C THR A 30 12.44 -4.28 7.20
N PHE A 31 12.45 -4.85 5.98
CA PHE A 31 11.65 -6.04 5.67
C PHE A 31 12.02 -7.29 6.49
N LYS A 32 13.10 -7.23 7.27
CA LYS A 32 13.56 -8.30 8.20
C LYS A 32 13.15 -8.05 9.64
N ASP A 33 12.44 -6.96 9.91
CA ASP A 33 12.03 -6.61 11.26
C ASP A 33 11.10 -7.70 11.84
N PRO A 34 11.39 -8.24 13.03
CA PRO A 34 10.61 -9.32 13.62
C PRO A 34 9.19 -8.89 14.05
N SER A 35 8.92 -7.60 14.14
CA SER A 35 7.58 -7.07 14.45
C SER A 35 6.61 -7.19 13.28
N LEU A 36 7.10 -7.33 12.04
CA LEU A 36 6.26 -7.45 10.85
C LEU A 36 5.40 -8.71 10.91
N LYS A 37 4.11 -8.53 10.64
CA LYS A 37 3.13 -9.61 10.57
C LYS A 37 2.91 -9.99 9.11
N TRP A 38 3.65 -10.99 8.65
CA TRP A 38 3.52 -11.53 7.31
C TRP A 38 2.26 -12.41 7.20
N GLY A 39 1.46 -12.19 6.18
CA GLY A 39 0.28 -12.98 5.84
C GLY A 39 0.33 -13.43 4.37
N PRO A 40 -0.54 -14.37 3.98
CA PRO A 40 -0.60 -14.84 2.60
C PRO A 40 -1.14 -13.76 1.66
N CYS A 41 -0.71 -13.82 0.41
CA CYS A 41 -1.32 -13.03 -0.67
C CYS A 41 -2.72 -13.59 -1.04
N PRO A 42 -3.50 -12.87 -1.88
CA PRO A 42 -4.77 -13.36 -2.41
C PRO A 42 -4.65 -14.74 -3.08
N GLU A 43 -5.70 -15.57 -3.00
CA GLU A 43 -5.70 -16.99 -3.42
C GLU A 43 -5.30 -17.24 -4.87
N PHE A 44 -5.51 -16.27 -5.78
CA PHE A 44 -5.13 -16.43 -7.18
C PHE A 44 -3.60 -16.33 -7.39
N ILE A 45 -2.86 -15.79 -6.44
CA ILE A 45 -1.40 -15.77 -6.45
C ILE A 45 -0.90 -17.10 -5.84
N PRO A 46 0.02 -17.82 -6.49
CA PRO A 46 0.51 -19.11 -5.98
C PRO A 46 1.06 -19.00 -4.55
N LYS A 47 1.04 -20.13 -3.82
CA LYS A 47 1.63 -20.19 -2.47
C LYS A 47 3.10 -19.83 -2.48
N GLY A 48 3.55 -19.14 -1.43
CA GLY A 48 4.93 -18.64 -1.28
C GLY A 48 5.02 -17.10 -1.38
N CYS A 49 3.94 -16.45 -1.82
CA CYS A 49 3.78 -15.01 -1.72
C CYS A 49 3.34 -14.63 -0.31
N GLU A 50 3.96 -13.58 0.25
CA GLU A 50 3.62 -13.02 1.56
C GLU A 50 3.56 -11.49 1.48
N ILE A 51 2.67 -10.90 2.28
CA ILE A 51 2.50 -9.46 2.41
C ILE A 51 2.48 -9.06 3.88
N ALA A 52 3.08 -7.94 4.22
CA ALA A 52 3.03 -7.37 5.57
C ALA A 52 2.66 -5.89 5.48
N VAL A 53 1.63 -5.46 6.22
CA VAL A 53 1.31 -4.04 6.35
C VAL A 53 2.38 -3.40 7.23
N VAL A 54 2.98 -2.32 6.72
CA VAL A 54 4.00 -1.52 7.41
C VAL A 54 3.35 -0.34 8.11
N HIS A 55 2.42 0.32 7.41
CA HIS A 55 1.73 1.51 7.91
C HIS A 55 0.34 1.59 7.27
N GLY A 56 -0.60 2.17 8.02
CA GLY A 56 -1.98 2.38 7.57
C GLY A 56 -2.90 1.17 7.78
N ASP A 57 -4.11 1.30 7.30
CA ASP A 57 -5.18 0.29 7.36
C ASP A 57 -5.44 -0.22 5.94
N PRO A 58 -5.30 -1.54 5.66
CA PRO A 58 -5.48 -2.08 4.32
C PRO A 58 -6.88 -1.85 3.72
N SER A 59 -7.87 -1.54 4.54
CA SER A 59 -9.23 -1.21 4.08
C SER A 59 -9.42 0.27 3.73
N LYS A 60 -8.38 1.10 3.90
CA LYS A 60 -8.40 2.55 3.71
C LYS A 60 -7.33 3.01 2.71
N PRO A 61 -7.48 4.22 2.15
CA PRO A 61 -6.41 4.85 1.36
C PRO A 61 -5.11 5.06 2.14
N ASN A 62 -3.99 5.16 1.41
CA ASN A 62 -2.64 5.42 1.94
C ASN A 62 -2.12 4.30 2.83
N VAL A 63 -2.05 3.08 2.29
CA VAL A 63 -1.44 1.93 2.97
C VAL A 63 -0.08 1.59 2.38
N ASP A 64 0.88 1.34 3.25
CA ASP A 64 2.23 0.91 2.92
C ASP A 64 2.43 -0.56 3.29
N VAL A 65 3.02 -1.33 2.38
CA VAL A 65 3.27 -2.75 2.59
C VAL A 65 4.67 -3.17 2.17
N PHE A 66 5.14 -4.27 2.75
CA PHE A 66 6.15 -5.12 2.12
C PHE A 66 5.47 -6.31 1.46
N PHE A 67 5.85 -6.58 0.22
CA PHE A 67 5.44 -7.74 -0.56
C PHE A 67 6.66 -8.60 -0.82
N LYS A 68 6.56 -9.92 -0.60
CA LYS A 68 7.70 -10.84 -0.69
C LYS A 68 7.34 -12.11 -1.44
N VAL A 69 8.20 -12.50 -2.37
CA VAL A 69 8.12 -13.78 -3.09
C VAL A 69 9.48 -14.45 -3.14
N PRO A 70 9.55 -15.79 -3.17
CA PRO A 70 10.82 -16.50 -3.32
C PRO A 70 11.47 -16.28 -4.69
N GLY A 71 12.77 -16.58 -4.82
CA GLY A 71 13.44 -16.60 -6.11
C GLY A 71 12.79 -17.61 -7.06
N GLY A 72 12.71 -17.26 -8.35
CA GLY A 72 12.05 -18.04 -9.38
C GLY A 72 10.52 -17.94 -9.41
N PHE A 73 9.92 -17.13 -8.55
CA PHE A 73 8.47 -17.01 -8.43
C PHE A 73 7.87 -16.18 -9.56
N ALA A 74 6.81 -16.70 -10.19
CA ALA A 74 6.01 -15.98 -11.17
C ALA A 74 4.74 -15.42 -10.51
N ILE A 75 4.59 -14.09 -10.57
CA ILE A 75 3.39 -13.37 -10.13
C ILE A 75 2.45 -13.30 -11.33
N PRO A 76 1.25 -13.90 -11.26
CA PRO A 76 0.29 -13.92 -12.34
C PRO A 76 -0.14 -12.51 -12.77
N GLU A 77 -0.68 -12.41 -13.98
CA GLU A 77 -1.23 -11.15 -14.47
C GLU A 77 -2.44 -10.71 -13.64
N HIS A 78 -2.37 -9.50 -13.11
CA HIS A 78 -3.36 -8.96 -12.18
C HIS A 78 -3.47 -7.44 -12.32
N THR A 79 -4.45 -6.88 -11.61
CA THR A 79 -4.70 -5.43 -11.52
C THR A 79 -4.93 -5.03 -10.08
N HIS A 80 -4.76 -3.74 -9.80
CA HIS A 80 -5.19 -3.10 -8.56
C HIS A 80 -6.12 -1.94 -8.86
N THR A 81 -7.07 -1.65 -7.97
CA THR A 81 -7.87 -0.43 -8.04
C THR A 81 -6.99 0.81 -7.84
N SER A 82 -6.01 0.69 -6.96
CA SER A 82 -5.01 1.71 -6.65
C SER A 82 -3.92 1.83 -7.70
N ALA A 83 -3.27 2.99 -7.74
CA ALA A 83 -1.89 3.09 -8.21
C ALA A 83 -0.95 2.45 -7.20
N GLU A 84 0.17 1.91 -7.68
CA GLU A 84 1.26 1.37 -6.88
C GLU A 84 2.53 2.19 -7.08
N ARG A 85 3.11 2.67 -6.01
CA ARG A 85 4.48 3.21 -6.02
C ARG A 85 5.39 2.22 -5.32
N MET A 86 6.31 1.62 -6.09
CA MET A 86 7.11 0.49 -5.65
C MET A 86 8.59 0.82 -5.63
N VAL A 87 9.28 0.27 -4.64
CA VAL A 87 10.75 0.20 -4.64
C VAL A 87 11.17 -1.25 -4.41
N LEU A 88 11.98 -1.80 -5.29
CA LEU A 88 12.56 -3.13 -5.06
C LEU A 88 13.66 -3.01 -3.99
N VAL A 89 13.47 -3.63 -2.84
CA VAL A 89 14.39 -3.59 -1.70
C VAL A 89 15.28 -4.83 -1.59
N SER A 90 14.94 -5.92 -2.31
CA SER A 90 15.74 -7.14 -2.40
C SER A 90 15.47 -7.89 -3.69
N GLY A 91 16.46 -8.61 -4.21
CA GLY A 91 16.32 -9.48 -5.36
C GLY A 91 16.48 -8.76 -6.70
N THR A 92 16.00 -9.43 -7.75
CA THR A 92 15.88 -8.90 -9.13
C THR A 92 14.52 -9.30 -9.66
N LEU A 93 13.72 -8.34 -10.07
CA LEU A 93 12.34 -8.54 -10.52
C LEU A 93 12.21 -8.08 -11.98
N GLU A 94 11.61 -8.93 -12.82
CA GLU A 94 11.18 -8.52 -14.16
C GLU A 94 9.69 -8.24 -14.11
N VAL A 95 9.26 -7.01 -14.45
CA VAL A 95 7.85 -6.59 -14.48
C VAL A 95 7.44 -6.22 -15.89
N THR A 96 6.24 -6.63 -16.27
CA THR A 96 5.62 -6.33 -17.56
C THR A 96 4.24 -5.74 -17.34
N TYR A 97 4.06 -4.49 -17.73
CA TYR A 97 2.74 -3.83 -17.79
C TYR A 97 2.12 -4.03 -19.17
N GLN A 98 0.81 -4.21 -19.22
CA GLN A 98 0.08 -4.38 -20.49
C GLN A 98 0.41 -3.24 -21.46
N GLY A 99 0.81 -3.61 -22.70
CA GLY A 99 1.17 -2.65 -23.75
C GLY A 99 2.57 -2.06 -23.62
N GLN A 100 3.41 -2.57 -22.69
CA GLN A 100 4.80 -2.11 -22.52
C GLN A 100 5.79 -3.28 -22.60
N ALA A 101 7.03 -2.97 -22.91
CA ALA A 101 8.12 -3.94 -22.84
C ALA A 101 8.41 -4.31 -21.38
N SER A 102 8.88 -5.55 -21.16
CA SER A 102 9.35 -6.02 -19.87
C SER A 102 10.51 -5.15 -19.36
N THR A 103 10.49 -4.83 -18.07
CA THR A 103 11.55 -4.04 -17.42
C THR A 103 12.14 -4.80 -16.25
N ARG A 104 13.46 -4.86 -16.20
CA ARG A 104 14.18 -5.49 -15.09
C ARG A 104 14.49 -4.47 -14.00
N LEU A 105 13.94 -4.71 -12.81
CA LEU A 105 14.21 -3.96 -11.61
C LEU A 105 15.34 -4.61 -10.82
N LYS A 106 16.24 -3.82 -10.27
CA LYS A 106 17.27 -4.20 -9.31
C LYS A 106 16.99 -3.51 -7.97
N THR A 107 17.61 -3.97 -6.90
CA THR A 107 17.52 -3.29 -5.59
C THR A 107 17.78 -1.78 -5.73
N GLY A 108 16.86 -0.98 -5.18
CA GLY A 108 16.84 0.48 -5.31
C GLY A 108 16.08 1.01 -6.53
N SER A 109 15.62 0.14 -7.45
CA SER A 109 14.79 0.59 -8.58
C SER A 109 13.40 1.00 -8.12
N TYR A 110 12.93 2.14 -8.62
CA TYR A 110 11.55 2.59 -8.50
C TYR A 110 10.72 2.12 -9.69
N ALA A 111 9.46 1.73 -9.44
CA ALA A 111 8.46 1.45 -10.47
C ALA A 111 7.12 2.07 -10.08
N TYR A 112 6.37 2.51 -11.09
CA TYR A 112 5.02 3.04 -10.93
C TYR A 112 4.03 2.21 -11.75
N GLY A 113 3.08 1.59 -11.06
CA GLY A 113 1.94 0.90 -11.66
C GLY A 113 0.71 1.79 -11.65
N PRO A 114 0.21 2.26 -12.83
CA PRO A 114 -1.01 3.04 -12.86
C PRO A 114 -2.23 2.20 -12.43
N PRO A 115 -3.30 2.84 -11.91
CA PRO A 115 -4.52 2.15 -11.51
C PRO A 115 -5.07 1.27 -12.63
N LYS A 116 -5.55 0.09 -12.28
CA LYS A 116 -6.26 -0.85 -13.18
C LYS A 116 -5.46 -1.36 -14.39
N ARG A 117 -4.16 -1.04 -14.47
CA ARG A 117 -3.34 -1.55 -15.58
C ARG A 117 -2.91 -2.99 -15.29
N PRO A 118 -3.25 -3.96 -16.16
CA PRO A 118 -2.79 -5.33 -16.01
C PRO A 118 -1.27 -5.41 -16.06
N HIS A 119 -0.71 -6.19 -15.12
CA HIS A 119 0.72 -6.44 -15.08
C HIS A 119 1.02 -7.79 -14.45
N LYS A 120 2.19 -8.30 -14.77
CA LYS A 120 2.78 -9.52 -14.21
C LYS A 120 4.24 -9.31 -13.89
N ALA A 121 4.79 -10.13 -13.04
CA ALA A 121 6.20 -10.05 -12.73
C ALA A 121 6.80 -11.44 -12.46
N THR A 122 8.13 -11.53 -12.59
CA THR A 122 8.87 -12.75 -12.25
C THR A 122 10.09 -12.36 -11.42
N CYS A 123 10.21 -12.96 -10.25
CA CYS A 123 11.43 -12.87 -9.46
C CYS A 123 12.50 -13.77 -10.06
N ALA A 124 13.69 -13.24 -10.32
CA ALA A 124 14.81 -14.05 -10.81
C ALA A 124 15.20 -15.13 -9.78
N ASN A 125 15.78 -16.24 -10.27
CA ASN A 125 16.31 -17.27 -9.38
C ASN A 125 17.37 -16.69 -8.42
N GLY A 126 17.42 -17.22 -7.21
CA GLY A 126 18.36 -16.81 -6.17
C GLY A 126 17.69 -16.13 -4.99
N ALA A 127 18.07 -14.88 -4.70
CA ALA A 127 17.51 -14.15 -3.56
C ALA A 127 16.01 -13.87 -3.72
N PRO A 128 15.22 -13.87 -2.63
CA PRO A 128 13.83 -13.44 -2.65
C PRO A 128 13.68 -12.00 -3.16
N CYS A 129 12.64 -11.76 -3.94
CA CYS A 129 12.24 -10.41 -4.27
C CYS A 129 11.37 -9.83 -3.15
N VAL A 130 11.75 -8.65 -2.69
CA VAL A 130 10.95 -7.89 -1.72
C VAL A 130 10.72 -6.50 -2.30
N LEU A 131 9.46 -6.11 -2.37
CA LEU A 131 9.02 -4.77 -2.75
C LEU A 131 8.50 -4.03 -1.51
N PHE A 132 8.87 -2.77 -1.36
CA PHE A 132 8.06 -1.80 -0.64
C PHE A 132 7.04 -1.26 -1.64
N ILE A 133 5.76 -1.22 -1.26
CA ILE A 133 4.68 -0.72 -2.11
C ILE A 133 3.82 0.25 -1.30
N ALA A 134 3.63 1.47 -1.81
CA ALA A 134 2.68 2.43 -1.31
C ALA A 134 1.45 2.47 -2.23
N PHE A 135 0.27 2.18 -1.67
CA PHE A 135 -1.02 2.23 -2.35
C PHE A 135 -1.74 3.54 -2.02
N GLU A 136 -2.37 4.16 -3.01
CA GLU A 136 -3.17 5.39 -2.83
C GLU A 136 -4.58 5.08 -2.34
N GLU A 137 -5.18 3.99 -2.84
CA GLU A 137 -6.51 3.49 -2.48
C GLU A 137 -6.39 2.25 -1.59
N PRO A 138 -7.48 1.72 -1.04
CA PRO A 138 -7.46 0.48 -0.26
C PRO A 138 -6.73 -0.66 -0.99
N LEU A 139 -6.04 -1.49 -0.21
CA LEU A 139 -5.27 -2.61 -0.73
C LEU A 139 -6.19 -3.67 -1.34
N ASP A 140 -6.04 -3.89 -2.64
CA ASP A 140 -6.68 -4.98 -3.36
C ASP A 140 -5.73 -5.58 -4.40
N ALA A 141 -6.09 -6.74 -4.91
CA ALA A 141 -5.52 -7.33 -6.11
C ALA A 141 -6.54 -8.28 -6.74
N MET A 142 -6.69 -8.21 -8.05
CA MET A 142 -7.65 -9.00 -8.81
C MET A 142 -6.97 -9.66 -10.00
N PRO A 143 -7.33 -10.91 -10.38
CA PRO A 143 -6.88 -11.48 -11.63
C PRO A 143 -7.21 -10.53 -12.79
N ALA A 144 -6.29 -10.36 -13.74
CA ALA A 144 -6.57 -9.55 -14.91
C ALA A 144 -7.70 -10.18 -15.75
N PRO A 145 -8.55 -9.39 -16.42
CA PRO A 145 -9.56 -9.90 -17.31
C PRO A 145 -8.93 -10.79 -18.40
N GLY A 146 -9.37 -12.06 -18.49
CA GLY A 146 -8.82 -13.03 -19.44
C GLY A 146 -7.57 -13.78 -18.98
N ALA A 147 -7.07 -13.54 -17.77
CA ALA A 147 -6.03 -14.40 -17.17
C ALA A 147 -6.61 -15.81 -16.99
N VAL A 148 -6.02 -16.80 -17.68
CA VAL A 148 -6.41 -18.21 -17.58
C VAL A 148 -6.03 -18.71 -16.17
N LYS A 149 -6.99 -19.39 -15.51
CA LYS A 149 -6.74 -20.08 -14.24
C LYS A 149 -5.82 -21.27 -14.42
#